data_5718090e409942dac48ac1acab90e7ea
#
_entry.id   5718090e409942dac48ac1acab90e7ea
#
_cell.length_a   1.000
_cell.length_b   1.000
_cell.length_c   1.000
_cell.angle_alpha   90.00
_cell.angle_beta   90.00
_cell.angle_gamma   90.00
#
_symmetry.space_group_name_H-M   'P 1'
#
loop_
_entity.id
_entity.type
_entity.pdbx_description
1 polymer ?
#
loop_
_entity_poly.entity_id
_entity_poly.type
_entity_poly.pdbx_seq_one_letter_code
_entity_poly.pdbx_strand_id
1 'polypeptide(L)'
;FNEAQQRLNTMGQFDPFTVTVVDEGVEVNDHPASSPEGVRESVKMLVAQDMPEAYVLCYDGDVETDDGTLDSIVAEVADRGSADAYILVLLYTKDAEGFTFEADFVYAGPAPTLYPAGTKPIVSGLVALQREEGAAADGTPVDADADKDEEPESGDQVAKPAVEDCAE
;
A
#
# COMPACT_ATOMS: atom_id res chain seq x y z
N PHE A 1 -12.52 5.22 -8.93
CA PHE A 1 -12.85 6.39 -9.79
C PHE A 1 -14.30 6.38 -10.27
N ASN A 2 -14.87 5.26 -10.72
CA ASN A 2 -16.23 5.21 -11.29
C ASN A 2 -17.30 5.83 -10.37
N GLU A 3 -17.24 5.58 -9.06
CA GLU A 3 -18.16 6.18 -8.08
C GLU A 3 -18.03 7.71 -8.03
N ALA A 4 -16.80 8.24 -8.00
CA ALA A 4 -16.55 9.68 -8.00
C ALA A 4 -17.03 10.34 -9.29
N GLN A 5 -16.75 9.74 -10.44
CA GLN A 5 -17.23 10.22 -11.75
C GLN A 5 -18.75 10.24 -11.81
N GLN A 6 -19.41 9.20 -11.29
CA GLN A 6 -20.88 9.14 -11.23
C GLN A 6 -21.44 10.26 -10.36
N ARG A 7 -20.84 10.51 -9.19
CA ARG A 7 -21.24 11.59 -8.28
C ARG A 7 -21.04 12.96 -8.92
N LEU A 8 -19.88 13.22 -9.57
CA LEU A 8 -19.66 14.46 -10.32
C LEU A 8 -20.71 14.65 -11.42
N ASN A 9 -20.97 13.65 -12.24
CA ASN A 9 -21.96 13.73 -13.32
C ASN A 9 -23.39 13.93 -12.80
N THR A 10 -23.72 13.42 -11.61
CA THR A 10 -25.09 13.47 -11.10
C THR A 10 -25.36 14.68 -10.22
N MET A 11 -24.39 15.05 -9.38
CA MET A 11 -24.54 16.09 -8.35
C MET A 11 -23.67 17.32 -8.61
N GLY A 12 -22.70 17.24 -9.52
CA GLY A 12 -21.76 18.31 -9.83
C GLY A 12 -20.63 18.49 -8.82
N GLN A 13 -20.64 17.72 -7.76
CA GLN A 13 -19.64 17.67 -6.68
C GLN A 13 -19.83 16.40 -5.85
N PHE A 14 -18.85 16.06 -5.01
CA PHE A 14 -19.01 14.99 -4.01
C PHE A 14 -18.20 15.29 -2.73
N ASP A 15 -18.69 14.82 -1.61
CA ASP A 15 -17.93 14.79 -0.37
C ASP A 15 -16.87 13.68 -0.43
N PRO A 16 -15.71 13.84 0.23
CA PRO A 16 -14.74 12.77 0.35
C PRO A 16 -15.38 11.49 0.87
N PHE A 17 -15.02 10.35 0.29
CA PHE A 17 -15.53 9.05 0.67
C PHE A 17 -14.43 7.98 0.67
N THR A 18 -14.62 6.93 1.44
CA THR A 18 -13.80 5.73 1.35
C THR A 18 -14.56 4.59 0.69
N VAL A 19 -13.80 3.78 -0.01
CA VAL A 19 -14.19 2.43 -0.42
C VAL A 19 -13.30 1.46 0.34
N THR A 20 -13.88 0.58 1.14
CA THR A 20 -13.15 -0.41 1.95
C THR A 20 -13.51 -1.82 1.51
N VAL A 21 -12.54 -2.72 1.62
CA VAL A 21 -12.73 -4.18 1.40
C VAL A 21 -12.71 -4.85 2.76
N VAL A 22 -13.83 -5.47 3.14
CA VAL A 22 -14.01 -6.17 4.41
C VAL A 22 -14.68 -7.52 4.11
N ASP A 23 -14.06 -8.62 4.50
CA ASP A 23 -14.64 -9.97 4.45
C ASP A 23 -15.36 -10.31 3.12
N GLU A 24 -14.71 -10.18 1.99
CA GLU A 24 -15.27 -10.40 0.64
C GLU A 24 -16.34 -9.37 0.19
N GLY A 25 -16.62 -8.34 1.00
CA GLY A 25 -17.52 -7.24 0.68
C GLY A 25 -16.79 -5.95 0.35
N VAL A 26 -17.52 -5.03 -0.27
CA VAL A 26 -17.07 -3.67 -0.54
C VAL A 26 -18.07 -2.71 0.11
N GLU A 27 -17.55 -1.80 0.95
CA GLU A 27 -18.36 -0.78 1.60
C GLU A 27 -17.91 0.60 1.15
N VAL A 28 -18.88 1.53 1.02
CA VAL A 28 -18.64 2.93 0.68
C VAL A 28 -19.11 3.80 1.84
N ASN A 29 -18.21 4.60 2.39
CA ASN A 29 -18.51 5.47 3.54
C ASN A 29 -18.16 6.92 3.20
N ASP A 30 -19.12 7.83 3.35
CA ASP A 30 -18.92 9.27 3.13
C ASP A 30 -18.28 9.91 4.37
N HIS A 31 -17.39 10.89 4.14
CA HIS A 31 -16.68 11.64 5.18
C HIS A 31 -16.96 13.14 5.04
N PRO A 32 -18.20 13.61 5.37
CA PRO A 32 -18.53 15.02 5.29
C PRO A 32 -17.79 15.77 6.41
N ALA A 33 -16.68 16.40 6.09
CA ALA A 33 -15.91 17.22 7.00
C ALA A 33 -15.54 18.54 6.35
N SER A 34 -15.41 19.60 7.18
CA SER A 34 -15.11 20.94 6.70
C SER A 34 -13.62 21.20 6.46
N SER A 35 -12.75 20.21 6.72
CA SER A 35 -11.31 20.32 6.50
C SER A 35 -10.68 18.98 6.09
N PRO A 36 -9.59 19.00 5.32
CA PRO A 36 -8.84 17.80 4.95
C PRO A 36 -8.36 16.98 6.16
N GLU A 37 -7.97 17.64 7.25
CA GLU A 37 -7.56 16.98 8.49
C GLU A 37 -8.72 16.22 9.12
N GLY A 38 -9.93 16.83 9.14
CA GLY A 38 -11.15 16.20 9.64
C GLY A 38 -11.54 14.95 8.84
N VAL A 39 -11.39 14.99 7.51
CA VAL A 39 -11.57 13.83 6.64
C VAL A 39 -10.58 12.72 7.02
N ARG A 40 -9.28 13.05 7.10
CA ARG A 40 -8.24 12.07 7.43
C ARG A 40 -8.45 11.43 8.81
N GLU A 41 -8.85 12.21 9.82
CA GLU A 41 -9.15 11.67 11.15
C GLU A 41 -10.37 10.75 11.13
N SER A 42 -11.42 11.09 10.38
CA SER A 42 -12.60 10.24 10.20
C SER A 42 -12.22 8.90 9.54
N VAL A 43 -11.41 8.94 8.49
CA VAL A 43 -10.93 7.73 7.80
C VAL A 43 -10.02 6.89 8.70
N LYS A 44 -9.10 7.51 9.46
CA LYS A 44 -8.26 6.78 10.43
C LYS A 44 -9.09 6.06 11.48
N MET A 45 -10.16 6.69 11.98
CA MET A 45 -11.06 6.04 12.94
C MET A 45 -11.76 4.83 12.32
N LEU A 46 -12.30 4.98 11.10
CA LEU A 46 -12.95 3.89 10.37
C LEU A 46 -11.96 2.74 10.11
N VAL A 47 -10.79 3.04 9.57
CA VAL A 47 -9.75 2.03 9.26
C VAL A 47 -9.25 1.34 10.54
N ALA A 48 -9.11 2.06 11.65
CA ALA A 48 -8.68 1.48 12.93
C ALA A 48 -9.76 0.60 13.58
N GLN A 49 -11.05 0.92 13.37
CA GLN A 49 -12.18 0.17 13.90
C GLN A 49 -12.42 -1.12 13.10
N ASP A 50 -12.50 -1.00 11.78
CA ASP A 50 -12.95 -2.08 10.90
C ASP A 50 -11.80 -2.92 10.35
N MET A 51 -10.56 -2.39 10.42
CA MET A 51 -9.35 -3.06 9.94
C MET A 51 -9.53 -3.70 8.54
N PRO A 52 -10.01 -2.93 7.54
CA PRO A 52 -10.30 -3.47 6.22
C PRO A 52 -9.06 -4.10 5.56
N GLU A 53 -9.24 -4.97 4.59
CA GLU A 53 -8.15 -5.57 3.80
C GLU A 53 -7.43 -4.54 2.94
N ALA A 54 -8.20 -3.61 2.39
CA ALA A 54 -7.73 -2.46 1.64
C ALA A 54 -8.70 -1.29 1.82
N TYR A 55 -8.19 -0.08 1.63
CA TYR A 55 -9.03 1.11 1.51
C TYR A 55 -8.60 1.96 0.32
N VAL A 56 -9.57 2.72 -0.19
CA VAL A 56 -9.35 3.84 -1.11
C VAL A 56 -10.03 5.05 -0.49
N LEU A 57 -9.27 6.10 -0.16
CA LEU A 57 -9.83 7.40 0.17
C LEU A 57 -9.89 8.24 -1.12
N CYS A 58 -11.10 8.64 -1.51
CA CYS A 58 -11.36 9.39 -2.73
C CYS A 58 -11.87 10.80 -2.40
N TYR A 59 -11.31 11.81 -3.04
CA TYR A 59 -11.70 13.22 -2.86
C TYR A 59 -11.45 14.04 -4.13
N ASP A 60 -12.13 15.17 -4.22
CA ASP A 60 -11.94 16.17 -5.28
C ASP A 60 -10.74 17.06 -4.94
N GLY A 61 -9.87 17.32 -5.87
CA GLY A 61 -8.64 18.07 -5.68
C GLY A 61 -8.10 18.68 -6.96
N ASP A 62 -7.05 19.47 -6.80
CA ASP A 62 -6.37 20.16 -7.89
C ASP A 62 -4.94 19.62 -8.05
N VAL A 63 -4.47 19.56 -9.28
CA VAL A 63 -3.08 19.23 -9.62
C VAL A 63 -2.44 20.40 -10.37
N GLU A 64 -1.30 20.83 -9.87
CA GLU A 64 -0.48 21.81 -10.57
C GLU A 64 0.34 21.13 -11.67
N THR A 65 0.22 21.64 -12.90
CA THR A 65 0.98 21.20 -14.07
C THR A 65 1.74 22.38 -14.66
N ASP A 66 2.64 22.13 -15.60
CA ASP A 66 3.38 23.18 -16.31
C ASP A 66 2.43 24.13 -17.09
N ASP A 67 1.25 23.67 -17.47
CA ASP A 67 0.23 24.39 -18.21
C ASP A 67 -0.83 25.07 -17.32
N GLY A 68 -0.76 24.87 -15.99
CA GLY A 68 -1.69 25.44 -15.01
C GLY A 68 -2.28 24.40 -14.07
N THR A 69 -3.29 24.83 -13.31
CA THR A 69 -3.99 23.96 -12.35
C THR A 69 -5.13 23.24 -13.07
N LEU A 70 -5.21 21.93 -12.88
CA LEU A 70 -6.25 21.07 -13.43
C LEU A 70 -7.06 20.41 -12.33
N ASP A 71 -8.38 20.35 -12.48
CA ASP A 71 -9.28 19.62 -11.59
C ASP A 71 -8.98 18.12 -11.65
N SER A 72 -9.08 17.44 -10.51
CA SER A 72 -8.75 16.01 -10.43
C SER A 72 -9.56 15.26 -9.39
N ILE A 73 -9.79 13.99 -9.64
CA ILE A 73 -10.20 13.02 -8.64
C ILE A 73 -8.92 12.37 -8.09
N VAL A 74 -8.67 12.56 -6.80
CA VAL A 74 -7.54 11.94 -6.10
C VAL A 74 -8.01 10.70 -5.36
N ALA A 75 -7.26 9.60 -5.49
CA ALA A 75 -7.49 8.36 -4.79
C ALA A 75 -6.22 7.94 -4.03
N GLU A 76 -6.28 7.88 -2.69
CA GLU A 76 -5.23 7.33 -1.85
C GLU A 76 -5.57 5.86 -1.55
N VAL A 77 -4.75 4.95 -2.04
CA VAL A 77 -4.98 3.49 -1.98
C VAL A 77 -3.96 2.82 -1.09
N ALA A 78 -4.39 2.00 -0.15
CA ALA A 78 -3.49 1.17 0.64
C ALA A 78 -4.09 -0.18 0.99
N ASP A 79 -3.24 -1.20 1.01
CA ASP A 79 -3.53 -2.52 1.55
C ASP A 79 -3.16 -2.57 3.03
N ARG A 80 -3.84 -3.43 3.79
CA ARG A 80 -3.55 -3.63 5.21
C ARG A 80 -2.13 -4.15 5.41
N GLY A 81 -1.35 -3.40 6.20
CA GLY A 81 0.05 -3.70 6.49
C GLY A 81 1.06 -3.10 5.51
N SER A 82 0.60 -2.36 4.50
CA SER A 82 1.48 -1.53 3.68
C SER A 82 2.04 -0.37 4.49
N ALA A 83 3.31 -0.06 4.28
CA ALA A 83 3.97 1.07 4.93
C ALA A 83 3.43 2.41 4.41
N ASP A 84 3.13 2.46 3.12
CA ASP A 84 2.67 3.65 2.42
C ASP A 84 1.37 3.37 1.66
N ALA A 85 0.60 4.43 1.42
CA ALA A 85 -0.47 4.48 0.45
C ALA A 85 0.06 4.96 -0.90
N TYR A 86 -0.65 4.67 -1.98
CA TYR A 86 -0.37 5.14 -3.33
C TYR A 86 -1.38 6.22 -3.70
N ILE A 87 -0.89 7.37 -4.19
CA ILE A 87 -1.74 8.44 -4.70
C ILE A 87 -1.93 8.23 -6.21
N LEU A 88 -3.16 8.05 -6.62
CA LEU A 88 -3.59 7.98 -8.00
C LEU A 88 -4.46 9.20 -8.32
N VAL A 89 -4.27 9.78 -9.47
CA VAL A 89 -4.95 11.00 -9.89
C VAL A 89 -5.61 10.78 -11.25
N LEU A 90 -6.89 11.10 -11.36
CA LEU A 90 -7.64 11.13 -12.59
C LEU A 90 -8.03 12.58 -12.91
N LEU A 91 -7.46 13.13 -13.96
CA LEU A 91 -7.74 14.50 -14.37
C LEU A 91 -9.12 14.59 -15.03
N TYR A 92 -9.77 15.73 -14.87
CA TYR A 92 -11.00 16.03 -15.56
C TYR A 92 -11.13 17.53 -15.91
N THR A 93 -12.02 17.83 -16.82
CA THR A 93 -12.42 19.19 -17.15
C THR A 93 -13.93 19.34 -17.01
N LYS A 94 -14.37 20.54 -16.67
CA LYS A 94 -15.79 20.89 -16.57
C LYS A 94 -16.10 22.00 -17.56
N ASP A 95 -17.08 21.77 -18.40
CA ASP A 95 -17.59 22.78 -19.33
C ASP A 95 -19.13 22.91 -19.27
N ALA A 96 -19.71 23.58 -20.25
CA ALA A 96 -21.17 23.77 -20.30
C ALA A 96 -21.94 22.46 -20.63
N GLU A 97 -21.27 21.44 -21.14
CA GLU A 97 -21.86 20.16 -21.51
C GLU A 97 -21.72 19.13 -20.37
N GLY A 98 -20.84 19.38 -19.40
CA GLY A 98 -20.64 18.52 -18.22
C GLY A 98 -19.18 18.27 -17.89
N PHE A 99 -18.89 17.08 -17.37
CA PHE A 99 -17.55 16.63 -16.99
C PHE A 99 -16.95 15.71 -18.05
N THR A 100 -15.72 15.97 -18.43
CA THR A 100 -14.91 15.11 -19.31
C THR A 100 -13.70 14.61 -18.54
N PHE A 101 -13.56 13.29 -18.42
CA PHE A 101 -12.50 12.65 -17.67
C PHE A 101 -11.43 12.10 -18.61
N GLU A 102 -10.16 12.17 -18.19
CA GLU A 102 -9.09 11.49 -18.91
C GLU A 102 -9.31 9.97 -18.90
N ALA A 103 -8.77 9.29 -19.90
CA ALA A 103 -8.95 7.85 -20.05
C ALA A 103 -8.12 7.05 -19.01
N ASP A 104 -6.96 7.60 -18.61
CA ASP A 104 -5.99 6.96 -17.74
C ASP A 104 -5.75 7.81 -16.49
N PHE A 105 -5.55 7.14 -15.37
CA PHE A 105 -5.08 7.79 -14.15
C PHE A 105 -3.55 7.78 -14.07
N VAL A 106 -3.00 8.72 -13.33
CA VAL A 106 -1.56 8.90 -13.14
C VAL A 106 -1.18 8.58 -11.68
N TYR A 107 -0.06 7.88 -11.51
CA TYR A 107 0.55 7.71 -10.19
C TYR A 107 1.30 8.99 -9.79
N ALA A 108 0.87 9.63 -8.70
CA ALA A 108 1.42 10.89 -8.22
C ALA A 108 2.45 10.74 -7.09
N GLY A 109 2.60 9.53 -6.53
CA GLY A 109 3.61 9.27 -5.49
C GLY A 109 3.04 8.52 -4.27
N PRO A 110 3.89 8.28 -3.25
CA PRO A 110 3.46 7.68 -2.00
C PRO A 110 2.84 8.72 -1.06
N ALA A 111 1.97 8.26 -0.16
CA ALA A 111 1.47 8.99 1.00
C ALA A 111 1.55 8.13 2.26
N PRO A 112 1.56 8.71 3.47
CA PRO A 112 1.47 7.92 4.68
C PRO A 112 0.17 7.14 4.73
N THR A 113 0.25 5.82 5.01
CA THR A 113 -0.93 4.99 5.21
C THR A 113 -1.77 5.49 6.40
N LEU A 114 -3.08 5.29 6.34
CA LEU A 114 -4.01 5.64 7.43
C LEU A 114 -4.25 4.46 8.40
N TYR A 115 -3.66 3.29 8.14
CA TYR A 115 -3.66 2.19 9.11
C TYR A 115 -2.87 2.54 10.36
N PRO A 116 -3.29 2.05 11.53
CA PRO A 116 -2.51 2.18 12.76
C PRO A 116 -1.10 1.61 12.61
N ALA A 117 -0.15 2.25 13.28
CA ALA A 117 1.24 1.78 13.28
C ALA A 117 1.33 0.33 13.79
N GLY A 118 2.08 -0.50 13.10
CA GLY A 118 2.26 -1.92 13.45
C GLY A 118 1.14 -2.84 12.96
N THR A 119 0.22 -2.35 12.13
CA THR A 119 -0.77 -3.19 11.44
C THR A 119 -0.06 -4.24 10.59
N LYS A 120 -0.44 -5.51 10.78
CA LYS A 120 0.17 -6.63 10.06
C LYS A 120 -0.55 -6.90 8.74
N PRO A 121 0.18 -7.26 7.67
CA PRO A 121 -0.42 -7.69 6.41
C PRO A 121 -1.25 -8.96 6.59
N ILE A 122 -2.35 -9.07 5.85
CA ILE A 122 -3.19 -10.28 5.83
C ILE A 122 -2.40 -11.49 5.30
N VAL A 123 -1.60 -11.27 4.27
CA VAL A 123 -0.83 -12.31 3.59
C VAL A 123 0.22 -12.97 4.48
N SER A 124 0.69 -12.30 5.54
CA SER A 124 1.64 -12.87 6.51
C SER A 124 1.08 -14.07 7.25
N GLY A 125 -0.24 -14.11 7.49
CA GLY A 125 -0.91 -15.27 8.10
C GLY A 125 -0.95 -16.48 7.17
N LEU A 126 -1.26 -16.28 5.90
CA LEU A 126 -1.32 -17.36 4.90
C LEU A 126 0.06 -17.95 4.60
N VAL A 127 1.10 -17.10 4.48
CA VAL A 127 2.47 -17.58 4.26
C VAL A 127 3.03 -18.30 5.50
N ALA A 128 2.67 -17.87 6.69
CA ALA A 128 3.05 -18.55 7.92
C ALA A 128 2.38 -19.93 8.03
N LEU A 129 1.07 -20.04 7.73
CA LEU A 129 0.36 -21.32 7.69
C LEU A 129 0.93 -22.29 6.65
N GLN A 130 1.26 -21.79 5.45
CA GLN A 130 1.89 -22.63 4.42
C GLN A 130 3.30 -23.11 4.81
N ARG A 131 4.07 -22.31 5.58
CA ARG A 131 5.36 -22.73 6.11
C ARG A 131 5.24 -23.78 7.20
N GLU A 132 4.24 -23.69 8.06
CA GLU A 132 3.99 -24.70 9.11
C GLU A 132 3.52 -26.02 8.50
N GLU A 133 2.67 -25.99 7.48
CA GLU A 133 2.25 -27.21 6.76
C GLU A 133 3.40 -27.85 5.97
N GLY A 134 4.28 -27.04 5.36
CA GLY A 134 5.46 -27.53 4.64
C GLY A 134 6.55 -28.12 5.56
N ALA A 135 6.69 -27.63 6.77
CA ALA A 135 7.67 -28.11 7.74
C ALA A 135 7.25 -29.44 8.42
N ALA A 136 5.95 -29.76 8.43
CA ALA A 136 5.43 -31.02 8.97
C ALA A 136 5.51 -32.20 8.00
N ALA A 137 5.84 -31.98 6.72
CA ALA A 137 5.85 -33.01 5.67
C ALA A 137 7.25 -33.60 5.36
N ASP A 138 8.34 -33.06 5.96
CA ASP A 138 9.71 -33.58 5.73
C ASP A 138 10.31 -34.21 6.98
N GLY A 139 9.62 -35.20 7.47
CA GLY A 139 10.07 -36.08 8.56
C GLY A 139 10.48 -37.46 8.01
N THR A 140 11.50 -37.54 7.18
CA THR A 140 12.19 -38.81 6.90
C THR A 140 13.27 -39.03 7.95
N PRO A 141 13.24 -40.14 8.70
CA PRO A 141 14.35 -40.52 9.58
C PRO A 141 15.51 -40.99 8.70
N VAL A 142 16.62 -40.30 8.79
CA VAL A 142 17.90 -40.81 8.29
C VAL A 142 18.47 -41.71 9.36
N ASP A 143 18.49 -43.01 9.06
CA ASP A 143 19.22 -44.03 9.82
C ASP A 143 20.69 -43.66 9.89
N ALA A 144 21.20 -43.77 11.10
CA ALA A 144 22.61 -43.73 11.41
C ALA A 144 23.22 -45.08 11.04
N ASP A 145 24.28 -45.06 10.25
CA ASP A 145 25.41 -45.97 10.51
C ASP A 145 26.70 -45.61 9.74
N ALA A 146 27.80 -45.81 10.44
CA ALA A 146 29.15 -46.10 10.03
C ALA A 146 30.13 -44.96 9.68
N ASP A 147 30.90 -44.53 10.70
CA ASP A 147 32.31 -44.92 10.88
C ASP A 147 33.31 -44.68 9.71
N LYS A 148 34.22 -43.74 9.89
CA LYS A 148 35.70 -43.89 9.89
C LYS A 148 36.44 -42.59 9.66
N ASP A 149 37.24 -42.28 10.66
CA ASP A 149 38.63 -41.79 10.66
C ASP A 149 39.21 -41.21 9.35
N GLU A 150 39.69 -39.96 9.45
CA GLU A 150 41.09 -39.53 9.23
C GLU A 150 41.24 -38.01 9.38
N GLU A 151 42.00 -37.58 10.37
CA GLU A 151 42.80 -36.34 10.46
C GLU A 151 44.17 -36.61 9.85
N PRO A 152 45.07 -35.60 9.74
CA PRO A 152 45.02 -34.17 9.46
C PRO A 152 45.98 -33.74 8.32
N GLU A 153 46.03 -32.46 7.97
CA GLU A 153 47.23 -31.61 7.71
C GLU A 153 46.81 -30.24 7.14
N SER A 154 47.08 -29.22 7.85
CA SER A 154 48.14 -28.20 7.82
C SER A 154 48.27 -27.35 6.56
N GLY A 155 48.36 -26.07 6.80
CA GLY A 155 48.99 -25.06 5.96
C GLY A 155 48.02 -24.03 5.39
N ASP A 156 48.13 -22.86 5.61
CA ASP A 156 49.11 -21.82 5.72
C ASP A 156 48.47 -20.48 5.33
N GLN A 157 48.65 -19.55 6.14
CA GLN A 157 48.84 -18.10 6.06
C GLN A 157 48.58 -17.30 4.78
N VAL A 158 48.24 -16.01 5.08
CA VAL A 158 48.58 -14.74 4.36
C VAL A 158 47.41 -14.22 3.53
N ALA A 159 46.94 -13.04 3.65
CA ALA A 159 47.36 -11.70 4.08
C ALA A 159 46.19 -10.72 3.96
N LYS A 160 46.17 -9.79 4.88
CA LYS A 160 45.51 -8.49 4.76
C LYS A 160 46.27 -7.55 3.82
N PRO A 161 45.64 -6.64 3.12
CA PRO A 161 46.05 -5.26 3.26
C PRO A 161 44.87 -4.32 3.50
N ALA A 162 44.91 -3.52 4.52
CA ALA A 162 45.36 -2.16 4.64
C ALA A 162 44.51 -1.12 3.90
N VAL A 163 43.87 -0.33 4.73
CA VAL A 163 43.24 0.96 4.49
C VAL A 163 44.15 1.94 3.75
N GLU A 164 43.59 2.75 2.87
CA GLU A 164 44.07 4.10 2.63
C GLU A 164 42.91 5.09 2.56
N ASP A 165 42.99 5.96 3.49
CA ASP A 165 42.42 7.27 3.69
C ASP A 165 42.79 8.19 2.53
N CYS A 166 41.88 8.98 2.00
CA CYS A 166 42.16 10.26 1.36
C CYS A 166 41.00 11.21 1.53
N ALA A 167 41.23 12.16 2.45
CA ALA A 167 40.54 13.44 2.52
C ALA A 167 41.01 14.37 1.38
N GLU A 168 40.09 15.08 0.75
CA GLU A 168 40.08 16.55 0.49
C GLU A 168 38.72 16.98 0.04
#